data_aa37749979925d5c3556729adb9f2a77
#
_entry.id   aa37749979925d5c3556729adb9f2a77
#
_cell.length_a   1.000
_cell.length_b   1.000
_cell.length_c   1.000
_cell.angle_alpha   90.00
_cell.angle_beta   90.00
_cell.angle_gamma   90.00
#
_symmetry.space_group_name_H-M   'P 1'
#
loop_
_entity.id
_entity.type
_entity.pdbx_description
1 polymer ?
#
loop_
_entity_poly.entity_id
_entity_poly.type
_entity_poly.pdbx_seq_one_letter_code
_entity_poly.pdbx_strand_id
1 'polypeptide(L)'
;MKRLIVLLGMALTLGNAIAQQAYNVRAPFDPATVKVAENMRGEVLKFQLDDSHIYPGTEREILVYVPQQYTGEHPACLLVCMDGILYDATTVMDNLIASGEMPVTIGVFVNPGVVYDEDGEVVRYNRCKEFDATDERFALFLEQEVLAQVEGMQTASGKTIRLSQDANDRAITGASSGGIAAFSAAWYRPDLFSRVYTTVGTFVAMRGGHEYPAIVRKTEPKPLRIYMQDGWYDVWNPIFGEWFEYNLLMESAFNFAGYEVFHHWNRGNHSIKYGTLAFPDAMRWLWKGYPARVQKGWSNNGILQDILLKDEDWQEILVSMEIDSDLFATADSSIVFSSQTMIYKVSPAGACTHVGAMKTGERLMGCGLTARGTTLYHKGTKVADGLSGLQAVLPLDGDRYLALCNDRAKSKPNVWVVSAGSRALVIAPDYRFCVTGEDKTHHLLSTIVSQQGEMLYSEPFYYLHDMSNGVLQPAGNMAFDIKGNLYVATEMGVQVADHNGRVRAILSLPAGGVQSLAFAGNYLYVLCGNRLFVRKMNAEGHLPANGKVTYKSQGQG
;
A
#
# COMPACT_ATOMS: atom_id res chain seq x y z
N MET A 1 32.25 -13.30 -36.85
CA MET A 1 32.50 -13.42 -35.41
C MET A 1 33.48 -12.34 -34.87
N LYS A 2 34.68 -12.15 -35.38
CA LYS A 2 35.64 -11.15 -34.81
C LYS A 2 35.12 -9.69 -34.83
N ARG A 3 34.35 -9.23 -35.82
CA ARG A 3 33.77 -7.87 -35.84
C ARG A 3 32.61 -7.68 -34.87
N LEU A 4 31.86 -8.75 -34.55
CA LEU A 4 30.77 -8.70 -33.57
C LEU A 4 31.30 -8.58 -32.13
N ILE A 5 32.41 -9.26 -31.84
CA ILE A 5 33.05 -9.23 -30.50
C ILE A 5 33.67 -7.85 -30.23
N VAL A 6 34.22 -7.17 -31.27
CA VAL A 6 34.77 -5.81 -31.13
C VAL A 6 33.64 -4.78 -30.89
N LEU A 7 32.50 -4.91 -31.56
CA LEU A 7 31.35 -4.04 -31.35
C LEU A 7 30.72 -4.25 -29.96
N LEU A 8 30.62 -5.50 -29.47
CA LEU A 8 30.16 -5.79 -28.11
C LEU A 8 31.11 -5.27 -27.03
N GLY A 9 32.43 -5.40 -27.27
CA GLY A 9 33.46 -4.85 -26.39
C GLY A 9 33.43 -3.33 -26.33
N MET A 10 33.24 -2.63 -27.48
CA MET A 10 33.09 -1.18 -27.50
C MET A 10 31.78 -0.69 -26.85
N ALA A 11 30.66 -1.42 -26.99
CA ALA A 11 29.40 -1.09 -26.33
C ALA A 11 29.50 -1.24 -24.81
N LEU A 12 30.18 -2.28 -24.32
CA LEU A 12 30.42 -2.49 -22.90
C LEU A 12 31.39 -1.44 -22.32
N THR A 13 32.44 -1.04 -23.06
CA THR A 13 33.38 0.01 -22.60
C THR A 13 32.75 1.40 -22.65
N LEU A 14 31.90 1.70 -23.62
CA LEU A 14 31.13 2.94 -23.68
C LEU A 14 30.07 3.01 -22.59
N GLY A 15 29.36 1.92 -22.31
CA GLY A 15 28.40 1.82 -21.20
C GLY A 15 29.07 2.05 -19.84
N ASN A 16 30.23 1.43 -19.62
CA ASN A 16 31.00 1.65 -18.39
C ASN A 16 31.60 3.07 -18.32
N ALA A 17 32.02 3.67 -19.44
CA ALA A 17 32.54 5.03 -19.47
C ALA A 17 31.43 6.06 -19.17
N ILE A 18 30.21 5.85 -19.67
CA ILE A 18 29.06 6.72 -19.40
C ILE A 18 28.62 6.56 -17.93
N ALA A 19 28.58 5.33 -17.40
CA ALA A 19 28.31 5.08 -15.99
C ALA A 19 29.39 5.71 -15.10
N GLN A 20 30.67 5.53 -15.44
CA GLN A 20 31.79 6.10 -14.69
C GLN A 20 31.84 7.64 -14.75
N GLN A 21 31.36 8.24 -15.83
CA GLN A 21 31.25 9.69 -15.98
C GLN A 21 30.12 10.27 -15.10
N ALA A 22 28.99 9.55 -14.94
CA ALA A 22 27.92 9.93 -14.03
C ALA A 22 28.34 9.93 -12.54
N TYR A 23 29.28 9.05 -12.16
CA TYR A 23 29.82 8.97 -10.77
C TYR A 23 30.88 10.02 -10.44
N ASN A 24 31.44 10.72 -11.40
CA ASN A 24 32.57 11.65 -11.21
C ASN A 24 32.19 13.14 -11.28
N VAL A 25 30.94 13.48 -11.49
CA VAL A 25 30.52 14.87 -11.57
C VAL A 25 30.57 15.48 -10.17
N ARG A 26 31.55 16.38 -9.94
CA ARG A 26 31.43 17.38 -8.88
C ARG A 26 30.17 18.16 -9.21
N ALA A 27 29.14 18.10 -8.36
CA ALA A 27 27.97 18.95 -8.55
C ALA A 27 28.47 20.40 -8.71
N PRO A 28 28.14 21.08 -9.82
CA PRO A 28 28.51 22.48 -9.95
C PRO A 28 27.89 23.25 -8.78
N PHE A 29 28.52 24.36 -8.40
CA PHE A 29 27.95 25.26 -7.39
C PHE A 29 26.57 25.73 -7.87
N ASP A 30 25.52 25.41 -7.10
CA ASP A 30 24.17 25.83 -7.42
C ASP A 30 23.86 27.20 -6.74
N PRO A 31 23.46 28.22 -7.50
CA PRO A 31 23.11 29.52 -6.94
C PRO A 31 22.01 29.45 -5.88
N ALA A 32 21.13 28.46 -5.94
CA ALA A 32 20.07 28.27 -4.94
C ALA A 32 20.62 27.94 -3.52
N THR A 33 21.88 27.56 -3.38
CA THR A 33 22.54 27.31 -2.09
C THR A 33 23.09 28.59 -1.42
N VAL A 34 23.02 29.74 -2.08
CA VAL A 34 23.51 31.02 -1.55
C VAL A 34 22.44 31.66 -0.66
N LYS A 35 22.80 32.00 0.57
CA LYS A 35 21.90 32.71 1.48
C LYS A 35 21.50 34.08 0.90
N VAL A 36 20.21 34.29 0.78
CA VAL A 36 19.64 35.59 0.40
C VAL A 36 19.76 36.61 1.55
N ALA A 37 19.55 37.89 1.21
CA ALA A 37 19.50 38.94 2.24
C ALA A 37 18.40 38.65 3.28
N GLU A 38 18.59 39.09 4.52
CA GLU A 38 17.70 38.75 5.63
C GLU A 38 16.24 39.13 5.38
N ASN A 39 16.02 40.29 4.80
CA ASN A 39 14.70 40.78 4.41
C ASN A 39 14.02 40.02 3.26
N MET A 40 14.72 39.07 2.64
CA MET A 40 14.21 38.21 1.56
C MET A 40 14.02 36.76 2.03
N ARG A 41 14.36 36.43 3.28
CA ARG A 41 14.21 35.10 3.84
C ARG A 41 12.80 34.88 4.36
N GLY A 42 12.34 33.62 4.26
CA GLY A 42 11.18 33.16 4.98
C GLY A 42 11.42 33.15 6.50
N GLU A 43 10.35 33.08 7.26
CA GLU A 43 10.41 32.93 8.72
C GLU A 43 10.35 31.45 9.12
N VAL A 44 10.92 31.13 10.28
CA VAL A 44 10.84 29.79 10.89
C VAL A 44 10.09 29.91 12.21
N LEU A 45 8.94 29.29 12.27
CA LEU A 45 8.15 29.10 13.48
C LEU A 45 8.48 27.74 14.11
N LYS A 46 8.10 27.53 15.37
CA LYS A 46 8.29 26.24 16.04
C LYS A 46 7.22 25.99 17.09
N PHE A 47 6.97 24.72 17.35
CA PHE A 47 6.17 24.27 18.49
C PHE A 47 6.68 22.94 19.03
N GLN A 48 6.31 22.63 20.27
CA GLN A 48 6.54 21.32 20.89
C GLN A 48 5.29 20.46 20.70
N LEU A 49 5.49 19.20 20.37
CA LEU A 49 4.46 18.17 20.31
C LEU A 49 4.81 17.11 21.36
N ASP A 50 4.05 17.08 22.45
CA ASP A 50 4.25 16.22 23.61
C ASP A 50 3.01 15.39 23.99
N ASP A 51 1.91 15.55 23.26
CA ASP A 51 0.62 14.89 23.47
C ASP A 51 0.23 13.88 22.37
N SER A 52 1.21 13.31 21.68
CA SER A 52 0.96 12.38 20.57
C SER A 52 0.14 11.15 21.01
N HIS A 53 -0.96 10.89 20.31
CA HIS A 53 -1.77 9.68 20.48
C HIS A 53 -1.21 8.49 19.70
N ILE A 54 -0.58 8.74 18.54
CA ILE A 54 0.02 7.70 17.68
C ILE A 54 1.35 7.21 18.25
N TYR A 55 2.13 8.13 18.85
CA TYR A 55 3.39 7.83 19.52
C TYR A 55 3.37 8.31 20.98
N PRO A 56 2.55 7.72 21.85
CA PRO A 56 2.32 8.22 23.20
C PRO A 56 3.60 8.30 24.05
N GLY A 57 3.70 9.37 24.84
CA GLY A 57 4.81 9.64 25.72
C GLY A 57 6.07 10.17 25.03
N THR A 58 5.99 10.53 23.75
CA THR A 58 7.12 11.16 23.05
C THR A 58 6.97 12.67 23.04
N GLU A 59 8.13 13.34 23.17
CA GLU A 59 8.27 14.78 22.97
C GLU A 59 9.13 15.05 21.73
N ARG A 60 8.78 16.11 20.98
CA ARG A 60 9.57 16.56 19.83
C ARG A 60 9.30 18.02 19.48
N GLU A 61 10.32 18.68 18.94
CA GLU A 61 10.17 20.00 18.34
C GLU A 61 9.83 19.85 16.86
N ILE A 62 8.85 20.61 16.40
CA ILE A 62 8.48 20.77 15.00
C ILE A 62 8.84 22.20 14.58
N LEU A 63 9.52 22.32 13.43
CA LEU A 63 9.87 23.61 12.84
C LEU A 63 9.02 23.82 11.58
N VAL A 64 8.53 25.04 11.39
CA VAL A 64 7.67 25.41 10.25
C VAL A 64 8.28 26.62 9.56
N TYR A 65 8.81 26.39 8.35
CA TYR A 65 9.30 27.44 7.49
C TYR A 65 8.18 27.99 6.62
N VAL A 66 7.99 29.31 6.64
CA VAL A 66 7.01 30.01 5.79
C VAL A 66 7.77 30.97 4.88
N PRO A 67 7.73 30.77 3.54
CA PRO A 67 8.44 31.63 2.61
C PRO A 67 7.86 33.05 2.58
N GLN A 68 8.68 34.05 2.26
CA GLN A 68 8.26 35.44 2.18
C GLN A 68 7.11 35.67 1.19
N GLN A 69 7.05 34.87 0.13
CA GLN A 69 6.05 34.94 -0.93
C GLN A 69 4.67 34.42 -0.48
N TYR A 70 4.57 33.77 0.69
CA TYR A 70 3.29 33.31 1.21
C TYR A 70 2.44 34.50 1.66
N THR A 71 1.23 34.62 1.12
CA THR A 71 0.31 35.74 1.42
C THR A 71 -0.78 35.40 2.45
N GLY A 72 -1.08 34.11 2.64
CA GLY A 72 -2.23 33.63 3.43
C GLY A 72 -3.57 33.61 2.68
N GLU A 73 -3.62 34.11 1.45
CA GLU A 73 -4.86 34.16 0.65
C GLU A 73 -5.23 32.79 0.08
N HIS A 74 -4.22 32.02 -0.30
CA HIS A 74 -4.38 30.66 -0.87
C HIS A 74 -3.59 29.65 -0.05
N PRO A 75 -4.03 28.37 0.00
CA PRO A 75 -3.25 27.29 0.56
C PRO A 75 -1.89 27.16 -0.15
N ALA A 76 -0.83 26.95 0.60
CA ALA A 76 0.52 26.71 0.07
C ALA A 76 0.74 25.23 -0.25
N CYS A 77 1.68 24.96 -1.16
CA CYS A 77 2.29 23.64 -1.27
C CYS A 77 3.02 23.27 0.02
N LEU A 78 3.33 21.99 0.19
CA LEU A 78 3.94 21.45 1.40
C LEU A 78 5.23 20.66 1.08
N LEU A 79 6.27 20.86 1.88
CA LEU A 79 7.43 19.98 1.97
C LEU A 79 7.58 19.50 3.42
N VAL A 80 7.45 18.20 3.68
CA VAL A 80 7.78 17.59 4.98
C VAL A 80 9.21 17.05 4.93
N CYS A 81 10.03 17.34 5.93
CA CYS A 81 11.40 16.84 6.05
C CYS A 81 11.62 16.23 7.44
N MET A 82 12.12 15.01 7.49
CA MET A 82 12.48 14.33 8.72
C MET A 82 13.85 14.81 9.25
N ASP A 83 14.06 14.62 10.57
CA ASP A 83 15.29 15.00 11.31
C ASP A 83 15.57 16.52 11.33
N GLY A 84 14.51 17.33 11.32
CA GLY A 84 14.64 18.78 11.36
C GLY A 84 15.02 19.41 10.02
N ILE A 85 15.61 20.61 10.04
CA ILE A 85 16.01 21.32 8.82
C ILE A 85 17.28 20.70 8.25
N LEU A 86 17.13 19.78 7.29
CA LEU A 86 18.24 19.23 6.51
C LEU A 86 18.44 19.99 5.20
N TYR A 87 19.51 19.67 4.47
CA TYR A 87 19.78 20.09 3.07
C TYR A 87 19.93 21.60 2.83
N ASP A 88 20.17 22.39 3.88
CA ASP A 88 20.02 23.86 3.81
C ASP A 88 18.66 24.26 3.21
N ALA A 89 17.61 23.48 3.50
CA ALA A 89 16.33 23.51 2.81
C ALA A 89 15.70 24.90 2.77
N THR A 90 15.73 25.66 3.88
CA THR A 90 15.14 27.01 3.93
C THR A 90 15.82 27.97 2.94
N THR A 91 17.16 27.91 2.83
CA THR A 91 17.92 28.72 1.87
C THR A 91 17.59 28.34 0.42
N VAL A 92 17.54 27.05 0.14
CA VAL A 92 17.21 26.55 -1.21
C VAL A 92 15.77 26.91 -1.59
N MET A 93 14.83 26.76 -0.65
CA MET A 93 13.42 27.12 -0.86
C MET A 93 13.26 28.63 -1.10
N ASP A 94 13.94 29.50 -0.31
CA ASP A 94 13.95 30.95 -0.55
C ASP A 94 14.30 31.28 -1.99
N ASN A 95 15.36 30.66 -2.52
CA ASN A 95 15.86 30.94 -3.87
C ASN A 95 14.96 30.34 -4.96
N LEU A 96 14.57 29.08 -4.85
CA LEU A 96 13.77 28.39 -5.88
C LEU A 96 12.34 28.94 -5.95
N ILE A 97 11.75 29.36 -4.84
CA ILE A 97 10.42 30.00 -4.83
C ILE A 97 10.53 31.41 -5.44
N ALA A 98 11.56 32.17 -5.08
CA ALA A 98 11.78 33.51 -5.65
C ALA A 98 12.06 33.49 -7.15
N SER A 99 12.74 32.46 -7.67
CA SER A 99 13.00 32.29 -9.11
C SER A 99 11.83 31.68 -9.89
N GLY A 100 10.79 31.19 -9.19
CA GLY A 100 9.65 30.49 -9.80
C GLY A 100 9.95 29.06 -10.26
N GLU A 101 11.07 28.48 -9.82
CA GLU A 101 11.46 27.09 -10.10
C GLU A 101 10.75 26.09 -9.16
N MET A 102 10.19 26.61 -8.06
CA MET A 102 9.39 25.87 -7.10
C MET A 102 8.14 26.71 -6.73
N PRO A 103 6.96 26.10 -6.57
CA PRO A 103 5.78 26.84 -6.12
C PRO A 103 5.97 27.38 -4.70
N VAL A 104 5.11 28.30 -4.28
CA VAL A 104 5.07 28.77 -2.87
C VAL A 104 4.80 27.56 -1.97
N THR A 105 5.81 27.16 -1.21
CA THR A 105 5.81 25.92 -0.43
C THR A 105 6.18 26.21 1.01
N ILE A 106 5.37 25.75 1.95
CA ILE A 106 5.67 25.74 3.38
C ILE A 106 6.47 24.49 3.71
N GLY A 107 7.56 24.64 4.48
CA GLY A 107 8.38 23.54 4.96
C GLY A 107 7.97 23.13 6.38
N VAL A 108 7.73 21.84 6.63
CA VAL A 108 7.46 21.29 7.96
C VAL A 108 8.57 20.28 8.29
N PHE A 109 9.35 20.58 9.31
CA PHE A 109 10.55 19.84 9.68
C PHE A 109 10.30 19.10 10.99
N VAL A 110 10.30 17.77 10.92
CA VAL A 110 9.82 16.89 11.98
C VAL A 110 10.99 16.17 12.62
N ASN A 111 11.27 16.50 13.88
CA ASN A 111 12.21 15.72 14.68
C ASN A 111 11.56 14.40 15.15
N PRO A 112 12.34 13.32 15.31
CA PRO A 112 11.83 12.08 15.89
C PRO A 112 11.48 12.27 17.36
N GLY A 113 10.54 11.47 17.87
CA GLY A 113 10.14 11.51 19.25
C GLY A 113 11.22 10.99 20.20
N VAL A 114 11.28 11.59 21.37
CA VAL A 114 12.10 11.16 22.50
C VAL A 114 11.20 10.96 23.71
N VAL A 115 11.45 9.91 24.46
CA VAL A 115 10.76 9.66 25.74
C VAL A 115 11.72 9.97 26.87
N TYR A 116 11.26 10.79 27.82
CA TYR A 116 12.01 11.18 29.01
C TYR A 116 11.37 10.56 30.27
N ASP A 117 12.14 10.42 31.33
CA ASP A 117 11.65 10.08 32.67
C ASP A 117 11.28 11.33 33.47
N GLU A 118 10.88 11.12 34.75
CA GLU A 118 10.47 12.19 35.65
C GLU A 118 11.64 13.18 36.01
N ASP A 119 12.87 12.73 35.84
CA ASP A 119 14.09 13.54 36.09
C ASP A 119 14.55 14.29 34.82
N GLY A 120 13.87 14.06 33.66
CA GLY A 120 14.20 14.67 32.38
C GLY A 120 15.33 13.95 31.61
N GLU A 121 15.71 12.75 32.06
CA GLU A 121 16.71 11.94 31.37
C GLU A 121 16.07 11.12 30.23
N VAL A 122 16.83 10.92 29.14
CA VAL A 122 16.34 10.18 27.98
C VAL A 122 16.20 8.69 28.30
N VAL A 123 14.98 8.18 28.22
CA VAL A 123 14.65 6.76 28.36
C VAL A 123 14.69 6.03 27.02
N ARG A 124 14.20 6.68 25.94
CA ARG A 124 14.12 6.03 24.64
C ARG A 124 14.10 7.05 23.49
N TYR A 125 14.95 6.78 22.51
CA TYR A 125 14.89 7.43 21.20
C TYR A 125 13.95 6.64 20.27
N ASN A 126 12.91 7.30 19.76
CA ASN A 126 11.91 6.65 18.91
C ASN A 126 12.26 6.69 17.41
N ARG A 127 13.36 7.33 17.01
CA ARG A 127 13.69 7.55 15.59
C ARG A 127 13.53 6.29 14.72
N CYS A 128 14.16 5.18 15.08
CA CYS A 128 14.05 3.93 14.32
C CYS A 128 12.66 3.30 14.41
N LYS A 129 11.94 3.49 15.53
CA LYS A 129 10.56 3.00 15.68
C LYS A 129 9.60 3.72 14.74
N GLU A 130 9.78 5.03 14.57
CA GLU A 130 8.90 5.89 13.79
C GLU A 130 9.28 5.88 12.31
N PHE A 131 10.57 6.03 11.99
CA PHE A 131 11.04 6.26 10.64
C PHE A 131 11.34 4.97 9.86
N ASP A 132 11.82 3.89 10.52
CA ASP A 132 12.05 2.62 9.83
C ASP A 132 10.80 1.74 9.79
N ALA A 133 9.64 2.25 10.22
CA ALA A 133 8.38 1.54 10.11
C ALA A 133 7.95 1.41 8.64
N THR A 134 7.52 0.20 8.29
CA THR A 134 7.06 -0.14 6.93
C THR A 134 5.53 -0.23 6.86
N ASP A 135 4.85 0.66 7.58
CA ASP A 135 3.40 0.78 7.63
C ASP A 135 2.94 2.25 7.51
N GLU A 136 1.64 2.50 7.58
CA GLU A 136 1.05 3.84 7.40
C GLU A 136 1.11 4.73 8.65
N ARG A 137 1.53 4.22 9.82
CA ARG A 137 1.43 4.95 11.11
C ARG A 137 2.13 6.30 11.09
N PHE A 138 3.30 6.38 10.46
CA PHE A 138 4.01 7.66 10.40
C PHE A 138 3.27 8.69 9.52
N ALA A 139 2.65 8.25 8.43
CA ALA A 139 1.84 9.13 7.59
C ALA A 139 0.59 9.62 8.32
N LEU A 140 -0.07 8.74 9.10
CA LEU A 140 -1.19 9.11 9.96
C LEU A 140 -0.77 10.11 11.05
N PHE A 141 0.40 9.91 11.66
CA PHE A 141 0.97 10.85 12.62
C PHE A 141 1.19 12.25 12.00
N LEU A 142 1.78 12.28 10.78
CA LEU A 142 1.95 13.53 10.06
C LEU A 142 0.61 14.22 9.81
N GLU A 143 -0.38 13.50 9.28
CA GLU A 143 -1.67 14.06 8.91
C GLU A 143 -2.46 14.55 10.13
N GLN A 144 -2.63 13.67 11.14
CA GLN A 144 -3.58 13.89 12.23
C GLN A 144 -3.03 14.73 13.36
N GLU A 145 -1.71 14.73 13.57
CA GLU A 145 -1.11 15.42 14.71
C GLU A 145 -0.21 16.59 14.27
N VAL A 146 0.73 16.36 13.36
CA VAL A 146 1.68 17.43 12.97
C VAL A 146 1.03 18.47 12.08
N LEU A 147 0.48 18.05 10.93
CA LEU A 147 -0.10 18.98 9.95
C LEU A 147 -1.38 19.63 10.47
N ALA A 148 -2.15 18.91 11.30
CA ALA A 148 -3.33 19.49 11.96
C ALA A 148 -2.98 20.67 12.89
N GLN A 149 -1.82 20.62 13.56
CA GLN A 149 -1.36 21.75 14.39
C GLN A 149 -0.76 22.89 13.55
N VAL A 150 -0.08 22.56 12.44
CA VAL A 150 0.47 23.59 11.53
C VAL A 150 -0.66 24.38 10.86
N GLU A 151 -1.75 23.70 10.51
CA GLU A 151 -2.93 24.33 9.92
C GLU A 151 -3.54 25.32 10.93
N GLY A 152 -3.63 26.58 10.56
CA GLY A 152 -4.16 27.62 11.42
C GLY A 152 -3.11 28.35 12.29
N MET A 153 -1.84 27.90 12.31
CA MET A 153 -0.77 28.71 12.91
C MET A 153 -0.69 30.08 12.23
N GLN A 154 -0.15 31.05 12.95
CA GLN A 154 0.02 32.40 12.42
C GLN A 154 1.49 32.77 12.31
N THR A 155 1.82 33.43 11.20
CA THR A 155 3.13 34.07 11.00
C THR A 155 3.30 35.27 11.93
N ALA A 156 4.52 35.76 12.09
CA ALA A 156 4.78 36.98 12.86
C ALA A 156 4.02 38.20 12.31
N SER A 157 3.69 38.20 11.02
CA SER A 157 2.88 39.26 10.39
C SER A 157 1.37 39.02 10.49
N GLY A 158 0.91 37.98 11.19
CA GLY A 158 -0.52 37.65 11.40
C GLY A 158 -1.18 36.92 10.23
N LYS A 159 -0.42 36.37 9.25
CA LYS A 159 -0.99 35.55 8.17
C LYS A 159 -1.29 34.14 8.72
N THR A 160 -2.50 33.65 8.49
CA THR A 160 -2.87 32.29 8.87
C THR A 160 -2.30 31.28 7.88
N ILE A 161 -1.63 30.25 8.40
CA ILE A 161 -1.09 29.15 7.59
C ILE A 161 -2.23 28.26 7.13
N ARG A 162 -2.27 28.00 5.82
CA ARG A 162 -3.16 27.04 5.17
C ARG A 162 -2.33 26.17 4.23
N LEU A 163 -2.49 24.85 4.35
CA LEU A 163 -1.81 23.87 3.53
C LEU A 163 -2.76 23.29 2.48
N SER A 164 -2.27 23.15 1.25
CA SER A 164 -3.04 22.42 0.24
C SER A 164 -3.31 20.98 0.70
N GLN A 165 -4.52 20.50 0.50
CA GLN A 165 -4.92 19.11 0.81
C GLN A 165 -4.73 18.16 -0.39
N ASP A 166 -4.31 18.68 -1.54
CA ASP A 166 -4.04 17.87 -2.72
C ASP A 166 -2.64 17.23 -2.62
N ALA A 167 -2.55 15.92 -2.72
CA ALA A 167 -1.27 15.20 -2.74
C ALA A 167 -0.31 15.72 -3.83
N ASN A 168 -0.85 16.23 -4.95
CA ASN A 168 -0.04 16.82 -6.02
C ASN A 168 0.75 18.07 -5.57
N ASP A 169 0.33 18.70 -4.52
CA ASP A 169 0.95 19.91 -3.94
C ASP A 169 1.89 19.58 -2.78
N ARG A 170 2.13 18.28 -2.49
CA ARG A 170 2.84 17.84 -1.30
C ARG A 170 4.03 16.96 -1.63
N ALA A 171 5.18 17.34 -1.08
CA ALA A 171 6.43 16.61 -1.13
C ALA A 171 6.88 16.16 0.25
N ILE A 172 7.67 15.08 0.31
CA ILE A 172 8.24 14.55 1.54
C ILE A 172 9.68 14.11 1.31
N THR A 173 10.56 14.34 2.28
CA THR A 173 12.01 14.06 2.16
C THR A 173 12.62 13.65 3.49
N GLY A 174 13.74 12.94 3.41
CA GLY A 174 14.58 12.61 4.56
C GLY A 174 15.81 11.81 4.18
N ALA A 175 16.68 11.59 5.16
CA ALA A 175 17.93 10.88 5.01
C ALA A 175 17.97 9.62 5.88
N SER A 176 18.56 8.54 5.35
CA SER A 176 18.74 7.28 6.10
C SER A 176 17.38 6.71 6.53
N SER A 177 17.13 6.52 7.82
CA SER A 177 15.79 6.19 8.34
C SER A 177 14.73 7.22 7.91
N GLY A 178 15.08 8.52 7.85
CA GLY A 178 14.19 9.55 7.30
C GLY A 178 13.89 9.34 5.80
N GLY A 179 14.82 8.77 5.04
CA GLY A 179 14.64 8.48 3.61
C GLY A 179 13.62 7.36 3.36
N ILE A 180 13.69 6.27 4.12
CA ILE A 180 12.67 5.21 4.05
C ILE A 180 11.32 5.71 4.62
N ALA A 181 11.31 6.54 5.68
CA ALA A 181 10.09 7.14 6.20
C ALA A 181 9.37 8.00 5.16
N ALA A 182 10.13 8.82 4.40
CA ALA A 182 9.58 9.62 3.32
C ALA A 182 8.91 8.76 2.25
N PHE A 183 9.59 7.70 1.82
CA PHE A 183 9.02 6.76 0.86
C PHE A 183 7.81 6.02 1.44
N SER A 184 7.91 5.44 2.64
CA SER A 184 6.82 4.70 3.28
C SER A 184 5.57 5.55 3.44
N ALA A 185 5.71 6.80 3.93
CA ALA A 185 4.58 7.69 4.10
C ALA A 185 3.84 7.97 2.77
N ALA A 186 4.57 8.31 1.71
CA ALA A 186 3.99 8.54 0.40
C ALA A 186 3.43 7.25 -0.24
N TRP A 187 4.09 6.13 0.00
CA TRP A 187 3.70 4.86 -0.61
C TRP A 187 2.44 4.26 0.02
N TYR A 188 2.26 4.40 1.34
CA TYR A 188 1.03 4.00 2.03
C TYR A 188 -0.09 5.03 1.86
N ARG A 189 0.24 6.32 1.79
CA ARG A 189 -0.71 7.42 1.66
C ARG A 189 -0.41 8.30 0.43
N PRO A 190 -0.58 7.73 -0.81
CA PRO A 190 -0.40 8.48 -2.05
C PRO A 190 -1.45 9.58 -2.25
N ASP A 191 -2.52 9.58 -1.46
CA ASP A 191 -3.49 10.64 -1.32
C ASP A 191 -2.98 11.83 -0.49
N LEU A 192 -1.92 11.62 0.29
CA LEU A 192 -1.30 12.63 1.14
C LEU A 192 -0.04 13.25 0.52
N PHE A 193 0.79 12.45 -0.17
CA PHE A 193 2.02 12.89 -0.82
C PHE A 193 2.20 12.24 -2.19
N SER A 194 2.66 13.02 -3.19
CA SER A 194 2.98 12.50 -4.53
C SER A 194 4.44 12.67 -4.94
N ARG A 195 5.26 13.41 -4.17
CA ARG A 195 6.65 13.70 -4.48
C ARG A 195 7.56 13.27 -3.34
N VAL A 196 8.57 12.46 -3.66
CA VAL A 196 9.48 11.88 -2.66
C VAL A 196 10.93 12.21 -3.03
N TYR A 197 11.69 12.76 -2.08
CA TYR A 197 13.13 12.80 -2.14
C TYR A 197 13.72 11.95 -1.03
N THR A 198 14.38 10.84 -1.38
CA THR A 198 15.05 9.95 -0.44
C THR A 198 16.55 9.99 -0.62
N THR A 199 17.30 10.20 0.45
CA THR A 199 18.77 10.22 0.43
C THR A 199 19.33 9.17 1.35
N VAL A 200 20.35 8.44 0.90
CA VAL A 200 20.98 7.32 1.62
C VAL A 200 19.94 6.44 2.34
N GLY A 201 18.85 6.12 1.64
CA GLY A 201 17.64 5.53 2.23
C GLY A 201 17.90 4.16 2.87
N THR A 202 17.34 3.93 4.06
CA THR A 202 17.51 2.69 4.85
C THR A 202 16.61 1.56 4.33
N PHE A 203 16.74 1.17 3.06
CA PHE A 203 16.00 0.05 2.47
C PHE A 203 16.64 -1.31 2.75
N VAL A 204 17.45 -1.42 3.80
CA VAL A 204 18.15 -2.62 4.22
C VAL A 204 17.32 -3.47 5.19
N ALA A 205 17.91 -4.58 5.69
CA ALA A 205 17.24 -5.52 6.59
C ALA A 205 17.05 -4.98 8.03
N MET A 206 16.68 -3.70 8.13
CA MET A 206 16.20 -3.09 9.36
C MET A 206 14.67 -2.99 9.27
N ARG A 207 13.97 -3.56 10.22
CA ARG A 207 12.51 -3.49 10.35
C ARG A 207 11.69 -3.71 9.06
N GLY A 208 12.17 -4.56 8.13
CA GLY A 208 11.44 -4.94 6.92
C GLY A 208 11.73 -4.09 5.67
N GLY A 209 12.57 -3.06 5.74
CA GLY A 209 12.86 -2.20 4.58
C GLY A 209 13.37 -2.95 3.34
N HIS A 210 14.09 -4.04 3.53
CA HIS A 210 14.64 -4.89 2.47
C HIS A 210 13.57 -5.64 1.66
N GLU A 211 12.33 -5.67 2.10
CA GLU A 211 11.23 -6.30 1.35
C GLU A 211 10.63 -5.38 0.28
N TYR A 212 10.79 -4.08 0.42
CA TYR A 212 10.23 -3.10 -0.52
C TYR A 212 10.57 -3.35 -2.00
N PRO A 213 11.81 -3.71 -2.39
CA PRO A 213 12.10 -3.96 -3.81
C PRO A 213 11.22 -5.07 -4.40
N ALA A 214 10.93 -6.11 -3.64
CA ALA A 214 10.06 -7.20 -4.07
C ALA A 214 8.57 -6.79 -4.09
N ILE A 215 8.13 -6.07 -3.07
CA ILE A 215 6.73 -5.63 -2.92
C ILE A 215 6.38 -4.57 -3.96
N VAL A 216 7.24 -3.58 -4.19
CA VAL A 216 7.05 -2.55 -5.23
C VAL A 216 6.86 -3.19 -6.61
N ARG A 217 7.64 -4.23 -6.96
CA ARG A 217 7.49 -4.96 -8.23
C ARG A 217 6.15 -5.67 -8.39
N LYS A 218 5.55 -6.08 -7.29
CA LYS A 218 4.27 -6.79 -7.27
C LYS A 218 3.08 -5.85 -7.16
N THR A 219 3.30 -4.66 -6.61
CA THR A 219 2.22 -3.71 -6.35
C THR A 219 1.91 -2.87 -7.59
N GLU A 220 0.63 -2.66 -7.83
CA GLU A 220 0.17 -1.69 -8.81
C GLU A 220 0.77 -0.31 -8.51
N PRO A 221 1.39 0.38 -9.51
CA PRO A 221 2.06 1.65 -9.25
C PRO A 221 1.08 2.71 -8.76
N LYS A 222 1.58 3.57 -7.91
CA LYS A 222 0.87 4.71 -7.32
C LYS A 222 1.33 6.01 -8.00
N PRO A 223 0.56 7.11 -7.93
CA PRO A 223 0.95 8.38 -8.58
C PRO A 223 2.06 9.09 -7.79
N LEU A 224 3.26 8.50 -7.79
CA LEU A 224 4.44 9.00 -7.09
C LEU A 224 5.55 9.35 -8.08
N ARG A 225 6.23 10.47 -7.81
CA ARG A 225 7.47 10.90 -8.44
C ARG A 225 8.59 10.82 -7.42
N ILE A 226 9.67 10.10 -7.70
CA ILE A 226 10.68 9.72 -6.72
C ILE A 226 12.07 10.16 -7.19
N TYR A 227 12.74 11.00 -6.41
CA TYR A 227 14.13 11.33 -6.59
C TYR A 227 14.98 10.62 -5.54
N MET A 228 15.99 9.87 -5.96
CA MET A 228 16.88 9.10 -5.10
C MET A 228 18.28 9.67 -5.11
N GLN A 229 18.93 9.75 -3.96
CA GLN A 229 20.35 10.06 -3.88
C GLN A 229 21.05 9.06 -2.96
N ASP A 230 22.19 8.54 -3.40
CA ASP A 230 23.05 7.71 -2.58
C ASP A 230 24.48 7.72 -3.11
N GLY A 231 25.40 7.12 -2.37
CA GLY A 231 26.82 7.07 -2.69
C GLY A 231 27.40 5.66 -2.68
N TRP A 232 28.33 5.42 -3.62
CA TRP A 232 29.01 4.14 -3.79
C TRP A 232 29.73 3.63 -2.53
N TYR A 233 30.14 4.50 -1.62
CA TYR A 233 30.81 4.18 -0.36
C TYR A 233 29.87 4.34 0.83
N ASP A 234 28.58 4.09 0.63
CA ASP A 234 27.62 4.07 1.74
C ASP A 234 27.90 2.89 2.69
N VAL A 235 27.18 2.81 3.80
CA VAL A 235 27.39 1.84 4.86
C VAL A 235 27.20 0.41 4.34
N TRP A 236 28.22 -0.39 4.55
CA TRP A 236 28.10 -1.84 4.52
C TRP A 236 28.00 -2.37 5.95
N ASN A 237 26.95 -3.11 6.26
CA ASN A 237 26.75 -3.70 7.57
C ASN A 237 26.52 -5.21 7.42
N PRO A 238 27.32 -6.08 8.07
CA PRO A 238 27.20 -7.53 7.91
C PRO A 238 25.89 -8.12 8.43
N ILE A 239 25.11 -7.36 9.23
CA ILE A 239 23.83 -7.80 9.80
C ILE A 239 22.67 -7.29 8.95
N PHE A 240 22.71 -6.02 8.53
CA PHE A 240 21.58 -5.37 7.86
C PHE A 240 21.72 -5.31 6.35
N GLY A 241 22.92 -5.46 5.80
CA GLY A 241 23.20 -5.40 4.37
C GLY A 241 23.88 -4.11 3.94
N GLU A 242 23.88 -3.84 2.65
CA GLU A 242 24.57 -2.73 2.02
C GLU A 242 23.58 -1.68 1.51
N TRP A 243 23.67 -0.44 2.02
CA TRP A 243 22.71 0.62 1.72
C TRP A 243 22.64 0.96 0.24
N PHE A 244 23.79 1.16 -0.41
CA PHE A 244 23.81 1.53 -1.83
C PHE A 244 23.22 0.44 -2.72
N GLU A 245 23.52 -0.84 -2.47
CA GLU A 245 22.95 -1.96 -3.23
C GLU A 245 21.43 -2.03 -3.07
N TYR A 246 20.90 -1.82 -1.87
CA TYR A 246 19.45 -1.80 -1.66
C TYR A 246 18.78 -0.59 -2.31
N ASN A 247 19.44 0.58 -2.37
CA ASN A 247 18.95 1.72 -3.14
C ASN A 247 18.94 1.45 -4.65
N LEU A 248 19.94 0.74 -5.19
CA LEU A 248 19.92 0.25 -6.58
C LEU A 248 18.79 -0.75 -6.84
N LEU A 249 18.52 -1.66 -5.90
CA LEU A 249 17.39 -2.60 -5.98
C LEU A 249 16.05 -1.87 -5.97
N MET A 250 15.91 -0.82 -5.15
CA MET A 250 14.72 0.03 -5.12
C MET A 250 14.52 0.77 -6.44
N GLU A 251 15.57 1.41 -6.99
CA GLU A 251 15.49 2.04 -8.32
C GLU A 251 15.06 1.05 -9.40
N SER A 252 15.68 -0.12 -9.41
CA SER A 252 15.31 -1.20 -10.34
C SER A 252 13.84 -1.62 -10.17
N ALA A 253 13.33 -1.64 -8.94
CA ALA A 253 11.92 -1.96 -8.67
C ALA A 253 10.98 -0.83 -9.15
N PHE A 254 11.33 0.43 -8.93
CA PHE A 254 10.57 1.58 -9.41
C PHE A 254 10.49 1.62 -10.93
N ASN A 255 11.62 1.43 -11.61
CA ASN A 255 11.67 1.37 -13.08
C ASN A 255 10.81 0.22 -13.62
N PHE A 256 10.88 -0.97 -13.00
CA PHE A 256 10.05 -2.12 -13.38
C PHE A 256 8.56 -1.85 -13.16
N ALA A 257 8.21 -1.24 -12.04
CA ALA A 257 6.83 -0.90 -11.72
C ALA A 257 6.30 0.32 -12.49
N GLY A 258 7.15 1.04 -13.25
CA GLY A 258 6.76 2.16 -14.10
C GLY A 258 6.59 3.49 -13.37
N TYR A 259 7.24 3.66 -12.22
CA TYR A 259 7.27 4.95 -11.53
C TYR A 259 8.11 5.99 -12.30
N GLU A 260 7.78 7.26 -12.17
CA GLU A 260 8.67 8.34 -12.58
C GLU A 260 9.76 8.48 -11.52
N VAL A 261 10.96 7.95 -11.82
CA VAL A 261 12.10 7.92 -10.91
C VAL A 261 13.32 8.60 -11.54
N PHE A 262 14.07 9.33 -10.74
CA PHE A 262 15.38 9.87 -11.08
C PHE A 262 16.36 9.59 -9.94
N HIS A 263 17.63 9.40 -10.27
CA HIS A 263 18.67 9.15 -9.30
C HIS A 263 19.87 10.08 -9.46
N HIS A 264 20.53 10.35 -8.35
CA HIS A 264 21.83 11.01 -8.28
C HIS A 264 22.81 10.13 -7.52
N TRP A 265 23.44 9.19 -8.24
CA TRP A 265 24.48 8.33 -7.66
C TRP A 265 25.84 9.01 -7.70
N ASN A 266 26.61 8.94 -6.63
CA ASN A 266 27.93 9.55 -6.53
C ASN A 266 28.94 8.65 -5.77
N ARG A 267 30.15 9.15 -5.52
CA ARG A 267 31.18 8.47 -4.72
C ARG A 267 31.14 8.85 -3.24
N GLY A 268 29.98 9.25 -2.73
CA GLY A 268 29.78 9.59 -1.34
C GLY A 268 29.71 8.36 -0.43
N ASN A 269 29.71 8.65 0.86
CA ASN A 269 29.43 7.73 1.94
C ASN A 269 28.06 8.08 2.56
N HIS A 270 27.70 7.41 3.67
CA HIS A 270 26.47 7.67 4.43
C HIS A 270 26.49 9.06 5.08
N SER A 271 26.30 10.09 4.26
CA SER A 271 26.41 11.48 4.70
C SER A 271 25.36 12.38 4.03
N ILE A 272 24.71 13.20 4.83
CA ILE A 272 23.76 14.23 4.40
C ILE A 272 24.37 15.22 3.38
N LYS A 273 25.71 15.39 3.38
CA LYS A 273 26.42 16.33 2.51
C LYS A 273 26.05 16.17 1.04
N TYR A 274 25.96 14.93 0.57
CA TYR A 274 25.68 14.66 -0.85
C TYR A 274 24.20 14.87 -1.16
N GLY A 275 23.33 14.58 -0.22
CA GLY A 275 21.92 14.92 -0.31
C GLY A 275 21.71 16.44 -0.35
N THR A 276 22.47 17.21 0.45
CA THR A 276 22.46 18.69 0.43
C THR A 276 22.88 19.24 -0.94
N LEU A 277 23.93 18.69 -1.54
CA LEU A 277 24.38 19.11 -2.86
C LEU A 277 23.38 18.80 -3.98
N ALA A 278 22.62 17.71 -3.87
CA ALA A 278 21.62 17.31 -4.85
C ALA A 278 20.24 17.97 -4.62
N PHE A 279 19.99 18.56 -3.44
CA PHE A 279 18.67 19.04 -3.05
C PHE A 279 18.07 20.10 -3.99
N PRO A 280 18.82 21.11 -4.51
CA PRO A 280 18.25 22.05 -5.47
C PRO A 280 17.73 21.36 -6.74
N ASP A 281 18.52 20.45 -7.31
CA ASP A 281 18.14 19.70 -8.50
C ASP A 281 16.96 18.74 -8.22
N ALA A 282 16.94 18.13 -7.03
CA ALA A 282 15.85 17.29 -6.60
C ALA A 282 14.53 18.08 -6.52
N MET A 283 14.56 19.28 -5.96
CA MET A 283 13.37 20.13 -5.88
C MET A 283 12.89 20.57 -7.25
N ARG A 284 13.78 21.04 -8.15
CA ARG A 284 13.42 21.38 -9.53
C ARG A 284 12.79 20.19 -10.26
N TRP A 285 13.36 19.02 -10.10
CA TRP A 285 12.86 17.81 -10.76
C TRP A 285 11.54 17.34 -10.19
N LEU A 286 11.36 17.36 -8.89
CA LEU A 286 10.11 16.98 -8.22
C LEU A 286 8.96 17.92 -8.59
N TRP A 287 9.22 19.22 -8.71
CA TRP A 287 8.22 20.23 -9.10
C TRP A 287 8.15 20.50 -10.60
N LYS A 288 8.92 19.77 -11.40
CA LYS A 288 8.89 19.90 -12.85
C LYS A 288 7.48 19.72 -13.39
N GLY A 289 7.03 20.72 -14.17
CA GLY A 289 5.71 20.69 -14.81
C GLY A 289 4.54 20.97 -13.88
N TYR A 290 4.79 21.30 -12.61
CA TYR A 290 3.71 21.75 -11.72
C TYR A 290 2.94 22.94 -12.36
N PRO A 291 1.58 22.99 -12.27
CA PRO A 291 0.68 22.19 -11.43
C PRO A 291 0.15 20.90 -12.07
N ALA A 292 0.67 20.45 -13.20
CA ALA A 292 0.22 19.18 -13.78
C ALA A 292 0.39 18.03 -12.77
N ARG A 293 -0.61 17.14 -12.72
CA ARG A 293 -0.62 16.02 -11.77
C ARG A 293 0.45 15.00 -12.09
N VAL A 294 1.10 14.48 -11.05
CA VAL A 294 1.93 13.29 -11.14
C VAL A 294 1.05 12.13 -11.59
N GLN A 295 1.44 11.48 -12.67
CA GLN A 295 0.66 10.39 -13.26
C GLN A 295 1.04 9.05 -12.65
N LYS A 296 0.07 8.18 -12.50
CA LYS A 296 0.25 6.77 -12.20
C LYS A 296 0.91 6.09 -13.40
N GLY A 297 1.99 5.35 -13.15
CA GLY A 297 2.67 4.56 -14.18
C GLY A 297 1.93 3.28 -14.56
N TRP A 298 2.53 2.51 -15.47
CA TRP A 298 2.04 1.19 -15.86
C TRP A 298 3.15 0.16 -15.63
N SER A 299 2.85 -0.85 -14.80
CA SER A 299 3.83 -1.85 -14.39
C SER A 299 4.19 -2.82 -15.53
N ASN A 300 5.46 -3.24 -15.58
CA ASN A 300 5.92 -4.36 -16.42
C ASN A 300 5.59 -5.74 -15.81
N ASN A 301 4.88 -5.81 -14.70
CA ASN A 301 4.42 -7.06 -14.11
C ASN A 301 3.32 -7.68 -14.98
N GLY A 302 3.63 -8.83 -15.63
CA GLY A 302 2.72 -9.50 -16.56
C GLY A 302 1.38 -9.88 -15.93
N ILE A 303 1.35 -10.24 -14.63
CA ILE A 303 0.08 -10.55 -13.95
C ILE A 303 -0.78 -9.28 -13.81
N LEU A 304 -0.19 -8.15 -13.40
CA LEU A 304 -0.94 -6.89 -13.35
C LEU A 304 -1.49 -6.50 -14.73
N GLN A 305 -0.69 -6.67 -15.79
CA GLN A 305 -1.12 -6.42 -17.18
C GLN A 305 -2.24 -7.35 -17.63
N ASP A 306 -2.22 -8.61 -17.17
CA ASP A 306 -3.22 -9.62 -17.54
C ASP A 306 -4.57 -9.43 -16.84
N ILE A 307 -4.56 -8.87 -15.61
CA ILE A 307 -5.77 -8.74 -14.79
C ILE A 307 -6.36 -7.35 -14.76
N LEU A 308 -5.58 -6.32 -15.07
CA LEU A 308 -6.02 -4.92 -15.04
C LEU A 308 -6.36 -4.38 -16.43
N LEU A 309 -7.28 -3.44 -16.48
CA LEU A 309 -7.53 -2.56 -17.61
C LEU A 309 -6.81 -1.23 -17.34
N LYS A 310 -6.02 -0.75 -18.31
CA LYS A 310 -5.11 0.39 -18.15
C LYS A 310 -5.81 1.70 -17.75
N ASP A 311 -7.02 1.90 -18.29
CA ASP A 311 -7.79 3.14 -18.11
C ASP A 311 -8.89 3.00 -17.05
N GLU A 312 -8.90 1.89 -16.29
CA GLU A 312 -9.87 1.63 -15.23
C GLU A 312 -9.18 1.72 -13.86
N ASP A 313 -9.85 2.37 -12.93
CA ASP A 313 -9.40 2.47 -11.54
C ASP A 313 -10.56 2.20 -10.58
N TRP A 314 -10.27 2.20 -9.28
CA TRP A 314 -11.27 2.03 -8.25
C TRP A 314 -12.28 3.17 -8.26
N GLN A 315 -13.55 2.82 -8.23
CA GLN A 315 -14.67 3.75 -8.08
C GLN A 315 -15.35 3.49 -6.75
N GLU A 316 -15.51 4.53 -5.94
CA GLU A 316 -16.25 4.44 -4.69
C GLU A 316 -17.74 4.41 -4.94
N ILE A 317 -18.42 3.47 -4.30
CA ILE A 317 -19.87 3.37 -4.29
C ILE A 317 -20.38 3.89 -2.95
N LEU A 318 -21.13 4.97 -2.99
CA LEU A 318 -21.71 5.55 -1.78
C LEU A 318 -22.89 4.70 -1.30
N VAL A 319 -22.71 4.08 -0.15
CA VAL A 319 -23.78 3.37 0.58
C VAL A 319 -24.10 4.13 1.87
N SER A 320 -25.38 4.26 2.17
CA SER A 320 -25.84 5.05 3.34
C SER A 320 -26.02 4.20 4.61
N MET A 321 -25.73 2.91 4.54
CA MET A 321 -25.86 1.96 5.65
C MET A 321 -24.50 1.32 5.98
N GLU A 322 -24.34 0.84 7.19
CA GLU A 322 -23.22 0.02 7.60
C GLU A 322 -23.33 -1.39 6.98
N ILE A 323 -22.23 -1.89 6.45
CA ILE A 323 -22.13 -3.26 5.90
C ILE A 323 -21.61 -4.16 7.01
N ASP A 324 -22.43 -5.11 7.46
CA ASP A 324 -22.15 -6.01 8.61
C ASP A 324 -21.89 -7.47 8.21
N SER A 325 -21.83 -7.76 6.92
CA SER A 325 -21.47 -9.07 6.37
C SER A 325 -20.30 -8.98 5.41
N ASP A 326 -19.77 -10.13 4.99
CA ASP A 326 -18.95 -10.21 3.79
C ASP A 326 -19.73 -9.77 2.54
N LEU A 327 -18.97 -9.44 1.49
CA LEU A 327 -19.50 -9.20 0.16
C LEU A 327 -19.66 -10.54 -0.58
N PHE A 328 -20.79 -10.76 -1.22
CA PHE A 328 -21.06 -11.98 -1.97
C PHE A 328 -21.40 -11.68 -3.43
N ALA A 329 -20.66 -12.30 -4.35
CA ALA A 329 -20.88 -12.16 -5.79
C ALA A 329 -22.19 -12.80 -6.24
N THR A 330 -22.82 -12.19 -7.26
CA THR A 330 -24.01 -12.73 -7.94
C THR A 330 -23.73 -12.94 -9.43
N ALA A 331 -24.53 -13.77 -10.09
CA ALA A 331 -24.34 -14.15 -11.49
C ALA A 331 -24.50 -12.99 -12.50
N ASP A 332 -25.13 -11.90 -12.11
CA ASP A 332 -25.34 -10.70 -12.92
C ASP A 332 -24.31 -9.59 -12.67
N SER A 333 -23.12 -9.97 -12.25
CA SER A 333 -21.99 -9.08 -11.96
C SER A 333 -22.23 -8.07 -10.80
N SER A 334 -23.26 -8.29 -10.01
CA SER A 334 -23.56 -7.50 -8.80
C SER A 334 -23.02 -8.20 -7.55
N ILE A 335 -23.10 -7.52 -6.41
CA ILE A 335 -22.87 -8.13 -5.08
C ILE A 335 -24.11 -8.00 -4.21
N VAL A 336 -24.17 -8.87 -3.19
CA VAL A 336 -25.11 -8.73 -2.08
C VAL A 336 -24.36 -8.69 -0.76
N PHE A 337 -24.93 -7.96 0.20
CA PHE A 337 -24.46 -7.87 1.58
C PHE A 337 -25.64 -7.64 2.52
N SER A 338 -25.41 -7.78 3.83
CA SER A 338 -26.39 -7.40 4.86
C SER A 338 -26.03 -6.10 5.56
N SER A 339 -27.09 -5.42 5.99
CA SER A 339 -27.06 -4.37 7.00
C SER A 339 -28.16 -4.68 8.00
N GLN A 340 -27.79 -5.03 9.20
CA GLN A 340 -28.68 -5.57 10.23
C GLN A 340 -29.41 -6.86 9.74
N THR A 341 -30.71 -6.82 9.58
CA THR A 341 -31.49 -7.94 9.04
C THR A 341 -31.86 -7.77 7.55
N MET A 342 -31.49 -6.64 6.95
CA MET A 342 -31.85 -6.33 5.57
C MET A 342 -30.75 -6.79 4.61
N ILE A 343 -31.14 -7.27 3.44
CA ILE A 343 -30.23 -7.68 2.37
C ILE A 343 -30.29 -6.66 1.24
N TYR A 344 -29.14 -6.15 0.87
CA TYR A 344 -28.97 -5.19 -0.20
C TYR A 344 -28.19 -5.79 -1.37
N LYS A 345 -28.51 -5.34 -2.57
CA LYS A 345 -27.79 -5.67 -3.79
C LYS A 345 -27.22 -4.40 -4.41
N VAL A 346 -25.95 -4.46 -4.83
CA VAL A 346 -25.26 -3.35 -5.48
C VAL A 346 -24.78 -3.79 -6.86
N SER A 347 -25.17 -3.02 -7.87
CA SER A 347 -24.74 -3.22 -9.26
C SER A 347 -23.36 -2.58 -9.54
N PRO A 348 -22.68 -2.94 -10.65
CA PRO A 348 -21.43 -2.29 -11.05
C PRO A 348 -21.55 -0.77 -11.27
N ALA A 349 -22.73 -0.30 -11.61
CA ALA A 349 -23.04 1.14 -11.78
C ALA A 349 -23.32 1.86 -10.44
N GLY A 350 -23.17 1.17 -9.30
CA GLY A 350 -23.37 1.75 -7.97
C GLY A 350 -24.82 1.80 -7.50
N ALA A 351 -25.78 1.26 -8.27
CA ALA A 351 -27.18 1.23 -7.82
C ALA A 351 -27.34 0.23 -6.66
N CYS A 352 -27.70 0.75 -5.47
CA CYS A 352 -27.96 -0.04 -4.26
C CYS A 352 -29.46 -0.22 -4.07
N THR A 353 -29.92 -1.47 -3.99
CA THR A 353 -31.35 -1.82 -3.86
C THR A 353 -31.57 -2.82 -2.72
N HIS A 354 -32.64 -2.61 -1.95
CA HIS A 354 -33.10 -3.60 -0.99
C HIS A 354 -33.74 -4.80 -1.71
N VAL A 355 -33.27 -6.02 -1.41
CA VAL A 355 -33.71 -7.23 -2.14
C VAL A 355 -34.30 -8.31 -1.23
N GLY A 356 -34.22 -8.14 0.08
CA GLY A 356 -34.81 -9.09 1.02
C GLY A 356 -34.43 -8.83 2.47
N ALA A 357 -34.93 -9.68 3.34
CA ALA A 357 -34.60 -9.62 4.77
C ALA A 357 -34.36 -11.01 5.33
N MET A 358 -33.49 -11.08 6.34
CA MET A 358 -33.24 -12.26 7.16
C MET A 358 -34.17 -12.28 8.39
N LYS A 359 -34.42 -13.44 8.91
CA LYS A 359 -35.06 -13.57 10.24
C LYS A 359 -34.07 -13.17 11.33
N THR A 360 -34.62 -12.70 12.47
CA THR A 360 -33.78 -12.37 13.64
C THR A 360 -32.87 -13.53 14.03
N GLY A 361 -31.57 -13.25 14.18
CA GLY A 361 -30.52 -14.21 14.48
C GLY A 361 -30.00 -15.03 13.29
N GLU A 362 -30.48 -14.76 12.06
CA GLU A 362 -29.87 -15.29 10.85
C GLU A 362 -28.70 -14.41 10.39
N ARG A 363 -27.71 -15.04 9.73
CA ARG A 363 -26.58 -14.39 9.08
C ARG A 363 -26.62 -14.69 7.58
N LEU A 364 -26.29 -13.71 6.75
CA LEU A 364 -26.13 -13.90 5.30
C LEU A 364 -24.85 -14.73 5.04
N MET A 365 -24.96 -15.73 4.18
CA MET A 365 -23.86 -16.63 3.78
C MET A 365 -23.60 -16.59 2.26
N GLY A 366 -24.27 -15.70 1.53
CA GLY A 366 -24.19 -15.57 0.07
C GLY A 366 -25.02 -16.59 -0.71
N CYS A 367 -25.21 -16.35 -2.01
CA CYS A 367 -25.89 -17.27 -2.94
C CYS A 367 -27.29 -17.75 -2.49
N GLY A 368 -28.04 -16.90 -1.77
CA GLY A 368 -29.35 -17.25 -1.20
C GLY A 368 -29.28 -18.13 0.04
N LEU A 369 -28.10 -18.29 0.62
CA LEU A 369 -27.86 -19.04 1.86
C LEU A 369 -27.92 -18.11 3.06
N THR A 370 -28.55 -18.60 4.13
CA THR A 370 -28.52 -17.99 5.47
C THR A 370 -28.22 -19.06 6.52
N ALA A 371 -27.63 -18.63 7.65
CA ALA A 371 -27.35 -19.52 8.77
C ALA A 371 -27.93 -18.96 10.07
N ARG A 372 -28.48 -19.83 10.93
CA ARG A 372 -28.91 -19.50 12.28
C ARG A 372 -28.38 -20.54 13.27
N GLY A 373 -27.46 -20.13 14.14
CA GLY A 373 -26.73 -21.05 15.00
C GLY A 373 -25.97 -22.09 14.16
N THR A 374 -26.30 -23.37 14.35
CA THR A 374 -25.70 -24.51 13.64
C THR A 374 -26.49 -24.95 12.40
N THR A 375 -27.57 -24.26 12.04
CA THR A 375 -28.48 -24.64 10.96
C THR A 375 -28.26 -23.78 9.72
N LEU A 376 -28.12 -24.43 8.56
CA LEU A 376 -28.01 -23.83 7.24
C LEU A 376 -29.36 -23.86 6.51
N TYR A 377 -29.70 -22.75 5.87
CA TYR A 377 -30.90 -22.60 5.04
C TYR A 377 -30.52 -22.12 3.64
N HIS A 378 -31.23 -22.60 2.61
CA HIS A 378 -31.16 -22.07 1.26
C HIS A 378 -32.55 -21.58 0.85
N LYS A 379 -32.66 -20.29 0.56
CA LYS A 379 -33.96 -19.62 0.23
C LYS A 379 -35.07 -19.95 1.24
N GLY A 380 -34.70 -19.94 2.52
CA GLY A 380 -35.61 -20.23 3.62
C GLY A 380 -35.90 -21.71 3.91
N THR A 381 -35.44 -22.65 3.06
CA THR A 381 -35.57 -24.10 3.26
C THR A 381 -34.36 -24.61 4.03
N LYS A 382 -34.57 -25.43 5.06
CA LYS A 382 -33.50 -26.06 5.86
C LYS A 382 -32.70 -27.03 4.97
N VAL A 383 -31.38 -26.82 4.91
CA VAL A 383 -30.42 -27.69 4.18
C VAL A 383 -29.80 -28.70 5.13
N ALA A 384 -29.27 -28.24 6.25
CA ALA A 384 -28.57 -29.07 7.23
C ALA A 384 -28.62 -28.45 8.61
N ASP A 385 -28.32 -29.29 9.61
CA ASP A 385 -28.25 -28.91 11.01
C ASP A 385 -27.03 -29.53 11.71
N GLY A 386 -26.64 -29.01 12.88
CA GLY A 386 -25.50 -29.50 13.64
C GLY A 386 -24.15 -29.10 13.01
N LEU A 387 -24.09 -28.03 12.23
CA LEU A 387 -22.86 -27.44 11.68
C LEU A 387 -22.22 -26.53 12.73
N SER A 388 -21.55 -27.14 13.70
CA SER A 388 -20.94 -26.42 14.83
C SER A 388 -19.86 -25.47 14.36
N GLY A 389 -19.92 -24.19 14.79
CA GLY A 389 -18.97 -23.17 14.43
C GLY A 389 -18.95 -22.84 12.93
N LEU A 390 -20.13 -22.93 12.27
CA LEU A 390 -20.28 -22.58 10.85
C LEU A 390 -19.83 -21.12 10.61
N GLN A 391 -18.83 -20.93 9.75
CA GLN A 391 -18.22 -19.65 9.44
C GLN A 391 -18.51 -19.19 8.01
N ALA A 392 -18.30 -20.07 7.03
CA ALA A 392 -18.53 -19.80 5.62
C ALA A 392 -19.17 -20.99 4.93
N VAL A 393 -19.89 -20.75 3.84
CA VAL A 393 -20.51 -21.80 3.01
C VAL A 393 -20.40 -21.40 1.54
N LEU A 394 -20.08 -22.37 0.71
CA LEU A 394 -20.07 -22.23 -0.75
C LEU A 394 -21.03 -23.25 -1.37
N PRO A 395 -21.91 -22.86 -2.30
CA PRO A 395 -22.59 -23.83 -3.13
C PRO A 395 -21.56 -24.50 -4.06
N LEU A 396 -21.73 -25.80 -4.27
CA LEU A 396 -20.99 -26.54 -5.27
C LEU A 396 -21.88 -26.74 -6.51
N ASP A 397 -22.00 -27.94 -7.00
CA ASP A 397 -22.94 -28.32 -8.05
C ASP A 397 -24.23 -28.93 -7.48
N GLY A 398 -25.36 -28.67 -8.10
CA GLY A 398 -26.67 -29.17 -7.65
C GLY A 398 -27.00 -28.68 -6.23
N ASP A 399 -27.36 -29.61 -5.35
CA ASP A 399 -27.75 -29.33 -3.94
C ASP A 399 -26.59 -29.59 -2.97
N ARG A 400 -25.34 -29.58 -3.43
CA ARG A 400 -24.16 -29.81 -2.59
C ARG A 400 -23.52 -28.50 -2.15
N TYR A 401 -22.99 -28.50 -0.94
CA TYR A 401 -22.37 -27.34 -0.31
C TYR A 401 -21.05 -27.73 0.36
N LEU A 402 -20.10 -26.80 0.36
CA LEU A 402 -18.88 -26.87 1.14
C LEU A 402 -18.97 -25.86 2.29
N ALA A 403 -18.81 -26.32 3.52
CA ALA A 403 -18.96 -25.51 4.71
C ALA A 403 -17.67 -25.50 5.54
N LEU A 404 -17.24 -24.31 5.94
CA LEU A 404 -16.18 -24.11 6.92
C LEU A 404 -16.78 -24.11 8.34
N CYS A 405 -16.37 -25.08 9.14
CA CYS A 405 -16.86 -25.29 10.49
C CYS A 405 -15.69 -25.53 11.46
N ASN A 406 -15.97 -25.60 12.74
CA ASN A 406 -14.98 -26.08 13.71
C ASN A 406 -14.85 -27.63 13.67
N ASP A 407 -13.87 -28.18 14.37
CA ASP A 407 -13.52 -29.60 14.44
C ASP A 407 -14.61 -30.53 15.00
N ARG A 408 -15.68 -29.99 15.62
CA ARG A 408 -16.82 -30.75 16.13
C ARG A 408 -17.87 -31.02 15.08
N ALA A 409 -17.87 -30.28 13.98
CA ALA A 409 -18.83 -30.50 12.91
C ALA A 409 -18.42 -31.70 12.05
N LYS A 410 -19.42 -32.44 11.56
CA LYS A 410 -19.23 -33.56 10.64
C LYS A 410 -19.97 -33.30 9.33
N SER A 411 -19.41 -33.79 8.24
CA SER A 411 -20.07 -33.76 6.93
C SER A 411 -21.47 -34.40 6.99
N LYS A 412 -22.39 -33.84 6.21
CA LYS A 412 -23.77 -34.31 6.02
C LYS A 412 -23.93 -34.77 4.56
N PRO A 413 -24.99 -35.46 4.20
CA PRO A 413 -25.16 -35.96 2.83
C PRO A 413 -24.96 -34.91 1.73
N ASN A 414 -25.45 -33.68 1.98
CA ASN A 414 -25.35 -32.57 1.01
C ASN A 414 -24.39 -31.46 1.46
N VAL A 415 -23.70 -31.60 2.59
CA VAL A 415 -22.78 -30.58 3.10
C VAL A 415 -21.47 -31.23 3.51
N TRP A 416 -20.45 -30.97 2.73
CA TRP A 416 -19.07 -31.36 3.06
C TRP A 416 -18.47 -30.33 4.01
N VAL A 417 -17.77 -30.79 5.02
CA VAL A 417 -17.23 -29.93 6.07
C VAL A 417 -15.72 -29.89 5.99
N VAL A 418 -15.18 -28.68 5.92
CA VAL A 418 -13.76 -28.36 6.16
C VAL A 418 -13.64 -27.89 7.61
N SER A 419 -12.74 -28.51 8.36
CA SER A 419 -12.41 -28.06 9.71
C SER A 419 -11.17 -27.17 9.66
N ALA A 420 -11.35 -25.89 9.93
CA ALA A 420 -10.25 -24.92 10.01
C ALA A 420 -10.58 -23.78 10.96
N GLY A 421 -9.54 -23.07 11.42
CA GLY A 421 -9.65 -22.02 12.43
C GLY A 421 -10.07 -20.64 11.92
N SER A 422 -10.27 -20.43 10.61
CA SER A 422 -10.41 -19.11 10.01
C SER A 422 -11.74 -18.87 9.30
N ARG A 423 -12.08 -17.58 9.10
CA ARG A 423 -13.35 -17.10 8.54
C ARG A 423 -13.51 -17.25 7.02
N ALA A 424 -12.42 -17.47 6.29
CA ALA A 424 -12.41 -17.41 4.83
C ALA A 424 -12.39 -18.80 4.20
N LEU A 425 -13.25 -19.04 3.21
CA LEU A 425 -13.33 -20.28 2.45
C LEU A 425 -13.57 -19.95 0.99
N VAL A 426 -12.77 -20.55 0.10
CA VAL A 426 -13.00 -20.51 -1.35
C VAL A 426 -12.68 -21.87 -1.96
N ILE A 427 -13.34 -22.24 -3.07
CA ILE A 427 -13.03 -23.45 -3.83
C ILE A 427 -12.41 -23.10 -5.17
N ALA A 428 -11.38 -23.86 -5.56
CA ALA A 428 -10.75 -23.70 -6.87
C ALA A 428 -11.75 -23.94 -8.01
N PRO A 429 -11.60 -23.25 -9.16
CA PRO A 429 -12.54 -23.38 -10.27
C PRO A 429 -12.69 -24.79 -10.84
N ASP A 430 -11.69 -25.67 -10.66
CA ASP A 430 -11.76 -27.08 -11.01
C ASP A 430 -12.37 -27.98 -9.92
N TYR A 431 -12.71 -27.40 -8.77
CA TYR A 431 -13.30 -28.09 -7.59
C TYR A 431 -12.42 -29.18 -6.96
N ARG A 432 -11.10 -29.14 -7.21
CA ARG A 432 -10.16 -30.14 -6.70
C ARG A 432 -9.59 -29.82 -5.31
N PHE A 433 -9.55 -28.56 -4.95
CA PHE A 433 -9.11 -28.12 -3.64
C PHE A 433 -9.86 -26.88 -3.20
N CYS A 434 -9.90 -26.68 -1.91
CA CYS A 434 -10.38 -25.44 -1.29
C CYS A 434 -9.23 -24.75 -0.56
N VAL A 435 -9.38 -23.44 -0.38
CA VAL A 435 -8.45 -22.62 0.40
C VAL A 435 -9.18 -22.02 1.59
N THR A 436 -8.53 -22.12 2.76
CA THR A 436 -8.99 -21.49 4.00
C THR A 436 -7.91 -20.61 4.57
N GLY A 437 -8.30 -19.55 5.28
CA GLY A 437 -7.35 -18.75 6.03
C GLY A 437 -6.87 -19.50 7.28
N GLU A 438 -5.81 -19.03 7.90
CA GLU A 438 -5.33 -19.48 9.19
C GLU A 438 -5.19 -18.28 10.14
N ASP A 439 -5.74 -18.41 11.35
CA ASP A 439 -5.66 -17.33 12.32
C ASP A 439 -4.21 -17.07 12.76
N LYS A 440 -3.84 -15.79 12.83
CA LYS A 440 -2.53 -15.31 13.32
C LYS A 440 -1.32 -15.71 12.45
N THR A 441 -1.54 -16.06 11.19
CA THR A 441 -0.48 -16.32 10.23
C THR A 441 -0.77 -15.59 8.91
N HIS A 442 0.26 -15.43 8.07
CA HIS A 442 0.12 -14.96 6.68
C HIS A 442 0.10 -16.13 5.70
N HIS A 443 -0.21 -17.33 6.17
CA HIS A 443 -0.38 -18.50 5.34
C HIS A 443 -1.88 -18.75 5.11
N LEU A 444 -2.19 -19.34 3.96
CA LEU A 444 -3.50 -19.92 3.70
C LEU A 444 -3.32 -21.41 3.47
N LEU A 445 -4.25 -22.19 4.02
CA LEU A 445 -4.24 -23.64 3.88
C LEU A 445 -4.89 -24.04 2.56
N SER A 446 -4.24 -24.92 1.82
CA SER A 446 -4.84 -25.64 0.69
C SER A 446 -5.23 -27.05 1.14
N THR A 447 -6.47 -27.43 0.92
CA THR A 447 -7.01 -28.75 1.26
C THR A 447 -7.59 -29.40 0.02
N ILE A 448 -7.11 -30.59 -0.34
CA ILE A 448 -7.64 -31.36 -1.47
C ILE A 448 -9.06 -31.82 -1.17
N VAL A 449 -9.95 -31.65 -2.12
CA VAL A 449 -11.35 -32.11 -2.05
C VAL A 449 -11.54 -33.30 -2.99
N SER A 450 -11.74 -34.50 -2.44
CA SER A 450 -12.00 -35.70 -3.24
C SER A 450 -13.36 -35.63 -3.91
N GLN A 451 -13.60 -36.48 -4.92
CA GLN A 451 -14.92 -36.59 -5.57
C GLN A 451 -16.01 -37.08 -4.60
N GLN A 452 -15.63 -37.74 -3.52
CA GLN A 452 -16.51 -38.22 -2.46
C GLN A 452 -16.70 -37.18 -1.33
N GLY A 453 -16.02 -36.04 -1.41
CA GLY A 453 -16.10 -34.96 -0.42
C GLY A 453 -15.18 -35.16 0.79
N GLU A 454 -14.17 -36.02 0.65
CA GLU A 454 -13.14 -36.16 1.67
C GLU A 454 -12.14 -35.01 1.60
N MET A 455 -11.78 -34.47 2.76
CA MET A 455 -10.76 -33.44 2.91
C MET A 455 -9.41 -34.10 3.16
N LEU A 456 -8.49 -33.93 2.23
CA LEU A 456 -7.19 -34.61 2.21
C LEU A 456 -6.04 -33.62 2.18
N TYR A 457 -4.93 -33.95 2.80
CA TYR A 457 -3.65 -33.25 2.67
C TYR A 457 -3.74 -31.73 2.83
N SER A 458 -4.35 -31.28 3.93
CA SER A 458 -4.39 -29.86 4.28
C SER A 458 -3.00 -29.39 4.71
N GLU A 459 -2.48 -28.36 4.03
CA GLU A 459 -1.15 -27.83 4.32
C GLU A 459 -1.05 -26.31 4.04
N PRO A 460 -0.13 -25.58 4.70
CA PRO A 460 0.21 -24.20 4.33
C PRO A 460 0.74 -24.16 2.90
N PHE A 461 0.07 -23.44 2.04
CA PHE A 461 0.40 -23.42 0.61
C PHE A 461 0.55 -22.01 0.03
N TYR A 462 -0.31 -21.08 0.42
CA TYR A 462 -0.25 -19.69 -0.01
C TYR A 462 0.44 -18.86 1.07
N TYR A 463 1.45 -18.08 0.67
CA TYR A 463 2.23 -17.21 1.56
C TYR A 463 1.98 -15.77 1.19
N LEU A 464 1.22 -15.05 2.03
CA LEU A 464 0.91 -13.65 1.83
C LEU A 464 2.06 -12.77 2.30
N HIS A 465 2.20 -11.60 1.69
CA HIS A 465 3.06 -10.55 2.24
C HIS A 465 2.40 -9.87 3.42
N ASP A 466 3.20 -9.55 4.41
CA ASP A 466 2.81 -8.78 5.58
C ASP A 466 3.92 -7.80 5.92
N MET A 467 3.58 -6.50 5.96
CA MET A 467 4.50 -5.43 6.36
C MET A 467 4.03 -4.72 7.64
N SER A 468 3.15 -5.34 8.40
CA SER A 468 2.49 -4.74 9.58
C SER A 468 3.38 -4.58 10.82
N ASN A 469 4.69 -4.80 10.73
CA ASN A 469 5.63 -4.74 11.87
C ASN A 469 5.20 -5.58 13.10
N GLY A 470 4.63 -6.76 12.85
CA GLY A 470 4.36 -7.77 13.88
C GLY A 470 2.94 -7.77 14.44
N VAL A 471 2.01 -6.99 13.90
CA VAL A 471 0.59 -7.13 14.16
C VAL A 471 -0.04 -7.86 12.97
N LEU A 472 -0.01 -9.18 13.01
CA LEU A 472 -0.64 -10.01 11.99
C LEU A 472 -2.15 -9.82 12.02
N GLN A 473 -2.69 -9.32 10.91
CA GLN A 473 -4.14 -9.29 10.69
C GLN A 473 -4.54 -10.54 9.90
N PRO A 474 -5.59 -11.25 10.31
CA PRO A 474 -6.08 -12.38 9.55
C PRO A 474 -6.51 -11.92 8.15
N ALA A 475 -6.23 -12.74 7.15
CA ALA A 475 -6.77 -12.50 5.80
C ALA A 475 -8.31 -12.40 5.87
N GLY A 476 -8.88 -11.45 5.13
CA GLY A 476 -10.31 -11.38 4.90
C GLY A 476 -10.80 -12.51 3.98
N ASN A 477 -11.97 -12.33 3.37
CA ASN A 477 -12.46 -13.33 2.44
C ASN A 477 -11.66 -13.34 1.11
N MET A 478 -11.93 -14.32 0.28
CA MET A 478 -11.16 -14.65 -0.91
C MET A 478 -12.06 -14.94 -2.09
N ALA A 479 -11.53 -14.80 -3.31
CA ALA A 479 -12.17 -15.27 -4.54
C ALA A 479 -11.12 -15.79 -5.53
N PHE A 480 -11.47 -16.78 -6.33
CA PHE A 480 -10.69 -17.16 -7.51
C PHE A 480 -11.19 -16.41 -8.75
N ASP A 481 -10.30 -16.14 -9.70
CA ASP A 481 -10.71 -15.92 -11.08
C ASP A 481 -10.83 -17.25 -11.84
N ILE A 482 -11.40 -17.20 -13.03
CA ILE A 482 -11.57 -18.42 -13.88
C ILE A 482 -10.23 -19.02 -14.35
N LYS A 483 -9.12 -18.25 -14.26
CA LYS A 483 -7.77 -18.75 -14.58
C LYS A 483 -7.07 -19.41 -13.40
N GLY A 484 -7.67 -19.34 -12.19
CA GLY A 484 -7.15 -19.93 -10.96
C GLY A 484 -6.19 -19.04 -10.18
N ASN A 485 -6.16 -17.74 -10.44
CA ASN A 485 -5.50 -16.81 -9.56
C ASN A 485 -6.39 -16.57 -8.33
N LEU A 486 -5.80 -16.62 -7.13
CA LEU A 486 -6.47 -16.41 -5.87
C LEU A 486 -6.34 -14.93 -5.44
N TYR A 487 -7.46 -14.26 -5.29
CA TYR A 487 -7.55 -12.89 -4.78
C TYR A 487 -7.87 -12.93 -3.29
N VAL A 488 -7.08 -12.26 -2.48
CA VAL A 488 -7.17 -12.29 -1.00
C VAL A 488 -7.27 -10.88 -0.46
N ALA A 489 -8.28 -10.63 0.37
CA ALA A 489 -8.43 -9.37 1.09
C ALA A 489 -7.38 -9.29 2.22
N THR A 490 -6.55 -8.24 2.20
CA THR A 490 -5.48 -8.03 3.19
C THR A 490 -5.33 -6.54 3.55
N GLU A 491 -4.57 -6.24 4.60
CA GLU A 491 -4.24 -4.85 4.96
C GLU A 491 -3.41 -4.13 3.88
N MET A 492 -2.63 -4.86 3.10
CA MET A 492 -1.85 -4.28 2.01
C MET A 492 -2.68 -4.00 0.74
N GLY A 493 -3.97 -4.33 0.74
CA GLY A 493 -4.84 -4.31 -0.42
C GLY A 493 -5.27 -5.72 -0.83
N VAL A 494 -5.57 -5.93 -2.12
CA VAL A 494 -5.91 -7.27 -2.63
C VAL A 494 -4.63 -7.94 -3.14
N GLN A 495 -4.19 -8.99 -2.47
CA GLN A 495 -3.07 -9.81 -2.92
C GLN A 495 -3.57 -10.89 -3.89
N VAL A 496 -2.89 -11.03 -5.01
CA VAL A 496 -3.23 -12.01 -6.06
C VAL A 496 -2.13 -13.06 -6.15
N ALA A 497 -2.46 -14.30 -5.80
CA ALA A 497 -1.56 -15.43 -5.82
C ALA A 497 -1.80 -16.35 -7.01
N ASP A 498 -0.72 -16.93 -7.55
CA ASP A 498 -0.76 -17.91 -8.64
C ASP A 498 -1.05 -19.34 -8.12
N HIS A 499 -1.17 -20.27 -9.05
CA HIS A 499 -1.42 -21.70 -8.75
C HIS A 499 -0.27 -22.41 -8.00
N ASN A 500 0.88 -21.75 -7.83
CA ASN A 500 2.01 -22.23 -7.01
C ASN A 500 2.02 -21.60 -5.60
N GLY A 501 0.95 -20.92 -5.20
CA GLY A 501 0.83 -20.29 -3.88
C GLY A 501 1.62 -19.01 -3.71
N ARG A 502 2.18 -18.42 -4.79
CA ARG A 502 3.03 -17.24 -4.74
C ARG A 502 2.24 -15.98 -5.04
N VAL A 503 2.33 -14.98 -4.18
CA VAL A 503 1.80 -13.63 -4.48
C VAL A 503 2.59 -13.02 -5.64
N ARG A 504 1.87 -12.71 -6.71
CA ARG A 504 2.41 -12.15 -7.96
C ARG A 504 1.96 -10.72 -8.21
N ALA A 505 0.83 -10.31 -7.65
CA ALA A 505 0.32 -8.95 -7.76
C ALA A 505 -0.31 -8.49 -6.46
N ILE A 506 -0.31 -7.18 -6.23
CA ILE A 506 -0.98 -6.51 -5.10
C ILE A 506 -1.71 -5.30 -5.67
N LEU A 507 -3.02 -5.28 -5.54
CA LEU A 507 -3.86 -4.15 -5.94
C LEU A 507 -4.01 -3.21 -4.76
N SER A 508 -3.44 -2.02 -4.87
CA SER A 508 -3.55 -0.98 -3.85
C SER A 508 -4.92 -0.32 -3.91
N LEU A 509 -5.39 0.14 -2.76
CA LEU A 509 -6.65 0.89 -2.65
C LEU A 509 -6.42 2.32 -2.19
N PRO A 510 -7.37 3.22 -2.50
CA PRO A 510 -7.32 4.59 -2.00
C PRO A 510 -7.58 4.72 -0.48
N ALA A 511 -8.03 3.66 0.19
CA ALA A 511 -8.57 3.72 1.55
C ALA A 511 -8.13 2.54 2.42
N GLY A 512 -6.84 2.35 2.61
CA GLY A 512 -6.32 1.39 3.60
C GLY A 512 -6.57 -0.09 3.27
N GLY A 513 -6.60 -0.95 4.30
CA GLY A 513 -6.72 -2.39 4.17
C GLY A 513 -8.10 -2.87 3.72
N VAL A 514 -8.12 -4.02 3.06
CA VAL A 514 -9.35 -4.68 2.56
C VAL A 514 -9.83 -5.70 3.58
N GLN A 515 -11.07 -5.57 4.01
CA GLN A 515 -11.72 -6.48 4.96
C GLN A 515 -12.51 -7.57 4.26
N SER A 516 -13.14 -7.25 3.13
CA SER A 516 -13.92 -8.19 2.35
C SER A 516 -13.83 -7.86 0.87
N LEU A 517 -13.87 -8.89 0.03
CA LEU A 517 -13.93 -8.74 -1.43
C LEU A 517 -14.96 -9.68 -2.05
N ALA A 518 -15.44 -9.33 -3.23
CA ALA A 518 -16.23 -10.21 -4.08
C ALA A 518 -15.87 -9.98 -5.54
N PHE A 519 -15.67 -11.06 -6.30
CA PHE A 519 -15.36 -11.00 -7.72
C PHE A 519 -16.56 -11.49 -8.53
N ALA A 520 -17.36 -10.59 -9.05
CA ALA A 520 -18.61 -10.83 -9.74
C ALA A 520 -18.49 -10.53 -11.24
N GLY A 521 -18.49 -11.54 -12.10
CA GLY A 521 -18.18 -11.37 -13.52
C GLY A 521 -16.78 -10.75 -13.67
N ASN A 522 -16.68 -9.64 -14.39
CA ASN A 522 -15.44 -8.89 -14.55
C ASN A 522 -15.34 -7.65 -13.62
N TYR A 523 -16.05 -7.65 -12.49
CA TYR A 523 -16.00 -6.58 -11.51
C TYR A 523 -15.52 -7.09 -10.16
N LEU A 524 -14.43 -6.50 -9.67
CA LEU A 524 -13.91 -6.75 -8.33
C LEU A 524 -14.42 -5.67 -7.38
N TYR A 525 -15.15 -6.09 -6.35
CA TYR A 525 -15.66 -5.23 -5.28
C TYR A 525 -14.84 -5.46 -4.03
N VAL A 526 -14.57 -4.39 -3.28
CA VAL A 526 -13.83 -4.44 -2.02
C VAL A 526 -14.45 -3.52 -0.97
N LEU A 527 -14.42 -3.98 0.27
CA LEU A 527 -14.84 -3.24 1.46
C LEU A 527 -13.61 -2.85 2.27
N CYS A 528 -13.43 -1.54 2.49
CA CYS A 528 -12.37 -0.96 3.29
C CYS A 528 -13.00 -0.09 4.40
N GLY A 529 -13.03 -0.57 5.66
CA GLY A 529 -13.87 0.04 6.70
C GLY A 529 -15.34 0.03 6.29
N ASN A 530 -15.96 1.21 6.20
CA ASN A 530 -17.34 1.37 5.72
C ASN A 530 -17.42 1.90 4.27
N ARG A 531 -16.30 1.88 3.54
CA ARG A 531 -16.22 2.36 2.16
C ARG A 531 -16.23 1.18 1.19
N LEU A 532 -17.16 1.18 0.26
CA LEU A 532 -17.30 0.18 -0.78
C LEU A 532 -16.71 0.70 -2.09
N PHE A 533 -15.82 -0.09 -2.70
CA PHE A 533 -15.22 0.23 -3.99
C PHE A 533 -15.52 -0.86 -5.01
N VAL A 534 -15.57 -0.48 -6.28
CA VAL A 534 -15.67 -1.39 -7.41
C VAL A 534 -14.63 -1.04 -8.46
N ARG A 535 -14.10 -2.05 -9.13
CA ARG A 535 -13.21 -1.88 -10.27
C ARG A 535 -13.54 -2.89 -11.37
N LYS A 536 -13.59 -2.41 -12.61
CA LYS A 536 -13.67 -3.29 -13.76
C LYS A 536 -12.32 -3.90 -14.06
N MET A 537 -12.29 -5.22 -14.23
CA MET A 537 -11.08 -6.00 -14.42
C MET A 537 -11.02 -6.59 -15.84
N ASN A 538 -9.81 -6.91 -16.31
CA ASN A 538 -9.59 -7.75 -17.49
C ASN A 538 -9.67 -9.25 -17.15
N ALA A 539 -9.80 -9.59 -15.88
CA ALA A 539 -10.04 -10.94 -15.37
C ALA A 539 -11.54 -11.16 -15.09
N GLU A 540 -11.96 -12.41 -15.01
CA GLU A 540 -13.33 -12.79 -14.68
C GLU A 540 -13.33 -13.64 -13.40
N GLY A 541 -14.16 -13.28 -12.42
CA GLY A 541 -14.31 -13.98 -11.15
C GLY A 541 -14.99 -15.34 -11.35
N HIS A 542 -14.48 -16.35 -10.65
CA HIS A 542 -15.13 -17.66 -10.60
C HIS A 542 -16.29 -17.64 -9.58
N LEU A 543 -17.50 -17.96 -10.06
CA LEU A 543 -18.66 -18.14 -9.19
C LEU A 543 -18.97 -19.65 -9.06
N PRO A 544 -18.80 -20.28 -7.89
CA PRO A 544 -18.91 -21.74 -7.74
C PRO A 544 -20.23 -22.33 -8.26
N ALA A 545 -21.34 -21.61 -8.13
CA ALA A 545 -22.65 -22.06 -8.60
C ALA A 545 -22.79 -22.16 -10.13
N ASN A 546 -21.85 -21.62 -10.92
CA ASN A 546 -21.90 -21.61 -12.38
C ASN A 546 -21.29 -22.87 -13.04
N GLY A 547 -20.86 -23.86 -12.24
CA GLY A 547 -20.29 -25.11 -12.75
C GLY A 547 -18.75 -25.09 -12.80
N LYS A 548 -18.19 -26.26 -13.16
CA LYS A 548 -16.74 -26.49 -13.18
C LYS A 548 -16.08 -25.89 -14.41
N VAL A 549 -15.00 -25.16 -14.23
CA VAL A 549 -14.12 -24.73 -15.32
C VAL A 549 -12.99 -25.75 -15.49
N THR A 550 -12.78 -26.24 -16.71
CA THR A 550 -11.69 -27.19 -16.99
C THR A 550 -10.44 -26.43 -17.39
N TYR A 551 -9.37 -26.53 -16.59
CA TYR A 551 -8.07 -25.96 -16.96
C TYR A 551 -7.40 -26.81 -18.03
N LYS A 552 -6.91 -26.16 -19.10
CA LYS A 552 -5.83 -26.74 -19.89
C LYS A 552 -4.56 -26.60 -19.06
N SER A 553 -3.85 -27.71 -18.81
CA SER A 553 -2.53 -27.67 -18.19
C SER A 553 -1.64 -26.69 -18.97
N GLN A 554 -1.37 -25.54 -18.43
CA GLN A 554 -0.30 -24.70 -18.95
C GLN A 554 0.99 -25.42 -18.59
N GLY A 555 1.77 -25.78 -19.61
CA GLY A 555 3.08 -26.38 -19.43
C GLY A 555 3.91 -25.52 -18.49
N GLN A 556 4.74 -26.21 -17.70
CA GLN A 556 5.73 -25.58 -16.82
C GLN A 556 6.56 -24.57 -17.63
N GLY A 557 6.37 -23.29 -17.35
CA GLY A 557 7.17 -22.18 -17.83
C GLY A 557 7.80 -21.47 -16.65
#